data_e9b8b69c6832023a482b946c32556da6
#
_entry.id   e9b8b69c6832023a482b946c32556da6
#
_cell.length_a   1.000
_cell.length_b   1.000
_cell.length_c   1.000
_cell.angle_alpha   90.00
_cell.angle_beta   90.00
_cell.angle_gamma   90.00
#
_symmetry.space_group_name_H-M   'P 1'
#
loop_
_entity.id
_entity.type
_entity.pdbx_description
1 polymer ?
#
loop_
_entity_poly.entity_id
_entity_poly.type
_entity_poly.pdbx_seq_one_letter_code
_entity_poly.pdbx_strand_id
1 'polypeptide(L)'
;MKTGFIGLGQQGKYLAINLAEAGHDLMVYDVRREPLEELARAGATIGDSPRAIGQHAEVIALCVLDDAQLEAVVFGPAGVLAAAAPGTVVVIHSTVEPSSIAKIGEAAVALKIEVVDAPVSGGESGAKGKTMSYMVGGSDEAVERCLPLFRTSARSITRTGPLGSGIRAKLAHQLIVCINMLAASEGMRLGREAGLPSAILEQVVHEGAAQSRIADHWSQMSLRSATPVFFKDLQICLKFAHELGLSVPGAALAQQLLEQIVP
;
A
#
# COMPACT_ATOMS: atom_id res chain seq x y z
N MET A 1 18.01 -8.98 -11.30
CA MET A 1 16.63 -9.02 -11.85
C MET A 1 16.32 -7.63 -12.35
N LYS A 2 15.84 -7.52 -13.57
CA LYS A 2 15.37 -6.23 -14.13
C LYS A 2 14.04 -5.87 -13.50
N THR A 3 14.03 -4.76 -12.78
CA THR A 3 12.88 -4.34 -11.98
C THR A 3 12.43 -2.95 -12.39
N GLY A 4 11.14 -2.76 -12.56
CA GLY A 4 10.50 -1.49 -12.79
C GLY A 4 9.77 -1.00 -11.54
N PHE A 5 9.78 0.29 -11.27
CA PHE A 5 8.99 0.86 -10.18
C PHE A 5 8.30 2.16 -10.62
N ILE A 6 6.99 2.24 -10.47
CA ILE A 6 6.18 3.39 -10.85
C ILE A 6 5.42 3.91 -9.65
N GLY A 7 5.54 5.22 -9.41
CA GLY A 7 4.90 5.90 -8.29
C GLY A 7 5.83 6.00 -7.08
N LEU A 8 6.52 7.14 -7.00
CA LEU A 8 7.52 7.45 -5.98
C LEU A 8 6.97 8.40 -4.91
N GLY A 9 5.74 8.11 -4.44
CA GLY A 9 5.11 8.80 -3.32
C GLY A 9 5.80 8.52 -1.99
N GLN A 10 5.14 8.88 -0.88
CA GLN A 10 5.71 8.74 0.48
C GLN A 10 6.23 7.33 0.80
N GLN A 11 5.53 6.28 0.35
CA GLN A 11 5.97 4.90 0.54
C GLN A 11 6.79 4.38 -0.65
N GLY A 12 6.29 4.59 -1.87
CA GLY A 12 6.89 4.04 -3.08
C GLY A 12 8.34 4.45 -3.28
N LYS A 13 8.69 5.69 -2.94
CA LYS A 13 10.07 6.17 -3.00
C LYS A 13 11.02 5.29 -2.17
N TYR A 14 10.68 4.99 -0.95
CA TYR A 14 11.55 4.18 -0.07
C TYR A 14 11.55 2.70 -0.43
N LEU A 15 10.42 2.17 -0.95
CA LEU A 15 10.41 0.83 -1.51
C LEU A 15 11.37 0.73 -2.71
N ALA A 16 11.37 1.73 -3.59
CA ALA A 16 12.28 1.79 -4.74
C ALA A 16 13.75 1.99 -4.32
N ILE A 17 14.04 2.83 -3.31
CA ILE A 17 15.39 2.99 -2.74
C ILE A 17 15.90 1.66 -2.21
N ASN A 18 15.08 0.92 -1.46
CA ASN A 18 15.48 -0.38 -0.91
C ASN A 18 15.81 -1.41 -2.01
N LEU A 19 15.14 -1.34 -3.16
CA LEU A 19 15.47 -2.16 -4.33
C LEU A 19 16.82 -1.77 -4.95
N ALA A 20 17.09 -0.47 -5.09
CA ALA A 20 18.37 0.03 -5.59
C ALA A 20 19.53 -0.39 -4.66
N GLU A 21 19.37 -0.22 -3.34
CA GLU A 21 20.34 -0.65 -2.33
C GLU A 21 20.58 -2.17 -2.33
N ALA A 22 19.57 -2.94 -2.68
CA ALA A 22 19.69 -4.41 -2.82
C ALA A 22 20.34 -4.85 -4.15
N GLY A 23 20.73 -3.90 -5.02
CA GLY A 23 21.44 -4.17 -6.27
C GLY A 23 20.54 -4.65 -7.42
N HIS A 24 19.25 -4.33 -7.39
CA HIS A 24 18.38 -4.58 -8.54
C HIS A 24 18.77 -3.67 -9.73
N ASP A 25 18.70 -4.19 -10.96
CA ASP A 25 18.73 -3.37 -12.18
C ASP A 25 17.38 -2.63 -12.27
N LEU A 26 17.33 -1.46 -11.62
CA LEU A 26 16.10 -0.74 -11.33
C LEU A 26 15.88 0.43 -12.29
N MET A 27 14.73 0.43 -12.98
CA MET A 27 14.24 1.59 -13.72
C MET A 27 12.99 2.16 -13.05
N VAL A 28 12.92 3.48 -12.85
CA VAL A 28 11.86 4.15 -12.10
C VAL A 28 11.14 5.21 -12.93
N TYR A 29 9.85 5.42 -12.61
CA TYR A 29 9.05 6.49 -13.20
C TYR A 29 8.12 7.13 -12.16
N ASP A 30 8.02 8.44 -12.18
CA ASP A 30 7.02 9.26 -11.48
C ASP A 30 6.75 10.51 -12.34
N VAL A 31 5.58 11.10 -12.19
CA VAL A 31 5.24 12.36 -12.86
C VAL A 31 5.99 13.57 -12.27
N ARG A 32 6.50 13.44 -11.04
CA ARG A 32 7.28 14.47 -10.34
C ARG A 32 8.77 14.20 -10.55
N ARG A 33 9.52 15.25 -10.78
CA ARG A 33 10.96 15.18 -11.06
C ARG A 33 11.81 14.94 -9.81
N GLU A 34 11.45 15.55 -8.70
CA GLU A 34 12.22 15.49 -7.45
C GLU A 34 12.53 14.05 -6.99
N PRO A 35 11.53 13.14 -6.82
CA PRO A 35 11.83 11.78 -6.39
C PRO A 35 12.64 10.97 -7.41
N LEU A 36 12.52 11.28 -8.71
CA LEU A 36 13.34 10.65 -9.75
C LEU A 36 14.82 10.98 -9.60
N GLU A 37 15.16 12.25 -9.30
CA GLU A 37 16.54 12.68 -9.08
C GLU A 37 17.15 12.03 -7.83
N GLU A 38 16.34 11.79 -6.79
CA GLU A 38 16.76 11.08 -5.59
C GLU A 38 17.09 9.61 -5.91
N LEU A 39 16.20 8.92 -6.64
CA LEU A 39 16.42 7.55 -7.07
C LEU A 39 17.62 7.39 -8.03
N ALA A 40 17.83 8.34 -8.92
CA ALA A 40 19.01 8.33 -9.80
C ALA A 40 20.32 8.40 -9.00
N ARG A 41 20.36 9.21 -7.93
CA ARG A 41 21.50 9.26 -7.00
C ARG A 41 21.69 7.94 -6.22
N ALA A 42 20.62 7.18 -6.02
CA ALA A 42 20.66 5.84 -5.45
C ALA A 42 21.02 4.74 -6.47
N GLY A 43 21.27 5.08 -7.73
CA GLY A 43 21.70 4.15 -8.78
C GLY A 43 20.58 3.63 -9.68
N ALA A 44 19.36 4.13 -9.58
CA ALA A 44 18.27 3.75 -10.47
C ALA A 44 18.36 4.50 -11.82
N THR A 45 17.92 3.85 -12.89
CA THR A 45 17.71 4.48 -14.20
C THR A 45 16.36 5.19 -14.23
N ILE A 46 16.29 6.39 -14.78
CA ILE A 46 15.02 7.10 -14.97
C ILE A 46 14.40 6.69 -16.30
N GLY A 47 13.19 6.15 -16.26
CA GLY A 47 12.35 5.95 -17.44
C GLY A 47 11.58 7.22 -17.79
N ASP A 48 11.30 7.44 -19.07
CA ASP A 48 10.56 8.61 -19.58
C ASP A 48 9.03 8.40 -19.55
N SER A 49 8.59 7.17 -19.38
CA SER A 49 7.18 6.80 -19.41
C SER A 49 6.92 5.44 -18.71
N PRO A 50 5.67 5.13 -18.32
CA PRO A 50 5.30 3.77 -17.89
C PRO A 50 5.63 2.72 -18.95
N ARG A 51 5.55 3.09 -20.25
CA ARG A 51 5.90 2.23 -21.38
C ARG A 51 7.37 1.83 -21.35
N ALA A 52 8.27 2.76 -21.07
CA ALA A 52 9.71 2.47 -20.97
C ALA A 52 9.98 1.46 -19.82
N ILE A 53 9.28 1.60 -18.71
CA ILE A 53 9.33 0.64 -17.61
C ILE A 53 8.85 -0.75 -18.07
N GLY A 54 7.74 -0.80 -18.81
CA GLY A 54 7.20 -2.05 -19.38
C GLY A 54 8.19 -2.77 -20.30
N GLN A 55 8.95 -2.02 -21.10
CA GLN A 55 9.95 -2.57 -22.02
C GLN A 55 11.22 -3.08 -21.32
N HIS A 56 11.55 -2.50 -20.15
CA HIS A 56 12.78 -2.82 -19.43
C HIS A 56 12.64 -4.02 -18.50
N ALA A 57 11.52 -4.13 -17.77
CA ALA A 57 11.45 -4.89 -16.54
C ALA A 57 10.78 -6.27 -16.69
N GLU A 58 11.29 -7.23 -15.92
CA GLU A 58 10.70 -8.56 -15.72
C GLU A 58 9.65 -8.57 -14.61
N VAL A 59 9.81 -7.68 -13.61
CA VAL A 59 8.86 -7.45 -12.52
C VAL A 59 8.66 -5.94 -12.39
N ILE A 60 7.40 -5.49 -12.41
CA ILE A 60 7.02 -4.08 -12.40
C ILE A 60 6.15 -3.80 -11.18
N ALA A 61 6.64 -3.01 -10.24
CA ALA A 61 5.92 -2.57 -9.06
C ALA A 61 5.19 -1.24 -9.29
N LEU A 62 3.91 -1.19 -8.96
CA LEU A 62 3.05 -0.01 -9.07
C LEU A 62 2.63 0.45 -7.68
N CYS A 63 2.98 1.68 -7.30
CA CYS A 63 2.65 2.27 -6.00
C CYS A 63 2.10 3.69 -6.18
N VAL A 64 1.00 3.80 -6.88
CA VAL A 64 0.28 5.05 -7.18
C VAL A 64 -0.85 5.30 -6.17
N LEU A 65 -1.42 6.51 -6.19
CA LEU A 65 -2.34 6.96 -5.14
C LEU A 65 -3.71 6.28 -5.20
N ASP A 66 -4.30 6.17 -6.40
CA ASP A 66 -5.70 5.80 -6.61
C ASP A 66 -5.91 4.99 -7.90
N ASP A 67 -7.17 4.60 -8.11
CA ASP A 67 -7.60 3.82 -9.26
C ASP A 67 -7.39 4.55 -10.59
N ALA A 68 -7.61 5.87 -10.63
CA ALA A 68 -7.44 6.67 -11.85
C ALA A 68 -5.98 6.70 -12.29
N GLN A 69 -5.05 6.90 -11.35
CA GLN A 69 -3.63 6.84 -11.63
C GLN A 69 -3.19 5.42 -12.02
N LEU A 70 -3.73 4.39 -11.36
CA LEU A 70 -3.44 3.00 -11.71
C LEU A 70 -3.90 2.68 -13.12
N GLU A 71 -5.10 3.08 -13.49
CA GLU A 71 -5.63 2.89 -14.84
C GLU A 71 -4.79 3.61 -15.90
N ALA A 72 -4.40 4.85 -15.65
CA ALA A 72 -3.54 5.63 -16.55
C ALA A 72 -2.16 4.98 -16.76
N VAL A 73 -1.55 4.46 -15.69
CA VAL A 73 -0.23 3.79 -15.74
C VAL A 73 -0.32 2.44 -16.44
N VAL A 74 -1.41 1.70 -16.27
CA VAL A 74 -1.56 0.34 -16.82
C VAL A 74 -2.06 0.36 -18.25
N PHE A 75 -3.14 1.12 -18.52
CA PHE A 75 -3.88 1.10 -19.79
C PHE A 75 -3.70 2.34 -20.66
N GLY A 76 -3.08 3.41 -20.15
CA GLY A 76 -2.89 4.65 -20.90
C GLY A 76 -2.14 4.44 -22.21
N PRO A 77 -2.10 5.45 -23.10
CA PRO A 77 -1.41 5.34 -24.41
C PRO A 77 0.08 4.98 -24.30
N ALA A 78 0.71 5.36 -23.18
CA ALA A 78 2.06 4.97 -22.80
C ALA A 78 2.07 4.01 -21.61
N GLY A 79 1.02 3.19 -21.45
CA GLY A 79 0.85 2.29 -20.32
C GLY A 79 1.76 1.07 -20.36
N VAL A 80 1.91 0.45 -19.18
CA VAL A 80 2.78 -0.71 -18.96
C VAL A 80 2.37 -1.90 -19.81
N LEU A 81 1.07 -2.26 -19.87
CA LEU A 81 0.61 -3.47 -20.55
C LEU A 81 0.86 -3.42 -22.07
N ALA A 82 0.88 -2.23 -22.67
CA ALA A 82 1.13 -2.08 -24.10
C ALA A 82 2.58 -2.43 -24.52
N ALA A 83 3.49 -2.57 -23.56
CA ALA A 83 4.91 -2.75 -23.85
C ALA A 83 5.62 -3.84 -23.03
N ALA A 84 4.98 -4.34 -21.99
CA ALA A 84 5.52 -5.44 -21.18
C ALA A 84 5.60 -6.72 -22.00
N ALA A 85 6.71 -7.43 -21.88
CA ALA A 85 6.91 -8.71 -22.56
C ALA A 85 6.04 -9.82 -21.96
N PRO A 86 5.65 -10.85 -22.74
CA PRO A 86 5.05 -12.05 -22.17
C PRO A 86 5.93 -12.64 -21.06
N GLY A 87 5.30 -13.02 -19.96
CA GLY A 87 5.98 -13.52 -18.77
C GLY A 87 6.38 -12.43 -17.77
N THR A 88 6.18 -11.14 -18.07
CA THR A 88 6.35 -10.07 -17.06
C THR A 88 5.36 -10.25 -15.91
N VAL A 89 5.75 -9.87 -14.69
CA VAL A 89 4.86 -9.79 -13.53
C VAL A 89 4.60 -8.33 -13.18
N VAL A 90 3.33 -7.93 -13.12
CA VAL A 90 2.90 -6.61 -12.62
C VAL A 90 2.45 -6.76 -11.18
N VAL A 91 3.10 -6.03 -10.27
CA VAL A 91 2.83 -6.04 -8.83
C VAL A 91 2.14 -4.74 -8.45
N ILE A 92 0.98 -4.81 -7.80
CA ILE A 92 0.19 -3.65 -7.41
C ILE A 92 0.25 -3.48 -5.88
N HIS A 93 0.97 -2.45 -5.42
CA HIS A 93 1.09 -2.08 -4.00
C HIS A 93 0.03 -1.06 -3.57
N SER A 94 -0.62 -0.43 -4.53
CA SER A 94 -1.66 0.58 -4.29
C SER A 94 -2.88 -0.02 -3.57
N THR A 95 -3.51 0.77 -2.69
CA THR A 95 -4.83 0.45 -2.16
C THR A 95 -5.89 1.02 -3.10
N VAL A 96 -6.53 0.15 -3.85
CA VAL A 96 -7.47 0.43 -4.94
C VAL A 96 -8.72 -0.44 -4.83
N GLU A 97 -9.68 -0.26 -5.70
CA GLU A 97 -10.89 -1.11 -5.74
C GLU A 97 -10.54 -2.55 -6.17
N PRO A 98 -11.20 -3.57 -5.58
CA PRO A 98 -11.04 -4.97 -6.04
C PRO A 98 -11.39 -5.16 -7.52
N SER A 99 -12.33 -4.39 -8.04
CA SER A 99 -12.72 -4.37 -9.46
C SER A 99 -11.58 -3.92 -10.38
N SER A 100 -10.74 -2.97 -9.95
CA SER A 100 -9.57 -2.53 -10.71
C SER A 100 -8.53 -3.63 -10.83
N ILE A 101 -8.29 -4.38 -9.75
CA ILE A 101 -7.39 -5.55 -9.77
C ILE A 101 -7.92 -6.62 -10.73
N ALA A 102 -9.21 -6.94 -10.68
CA ALA A 102 -9.84 -7.91 -11.58
C ALA A 102 -9.70 -7.50 -13.04
N LYS A 103 -10.03 -6.23 -13.37
CA LYS A 103 -9.90 -5.65 -14.72
C LYS A 103 -8.48 -5.77 -15.28
N ILE A 104 -7.47 -5.45 -14.45
CA ILE A 104 -6.07 -5.55 -14.85
C ILE A 104 -5.68 -7.02 -15.08
N GLY A 105 -6.09 -7.92 -14.17
CA GLY A 105 -5.84 -9.36 -14.30
C GLY A 105 -6.41 -9.93 -15.60
N GLU A 106 -7.68 -9.61 -15.92
CA GLU A 106 -8.33 -10.04 -17.16
C GLU A 106 -7.59 -9.54 -18.41
N ALA A 107 -7.20 -8.27 -18.44
CA ALA A 107 -6.47 -7.71 -19.56
C ALA A 107 -5.06 -8.30 -19.73
N ALA A 108 -4.40 -8.64 -18.63
CA ALA A 108 -3.05 -9.19 -18.62
C ALA A 108 -2.99 -10.63 -19.18
N VAL A 109 -4.06 -11.42 -19.00
CA VAL A 109 -4.12 -12.82 -19.47
C VAL A 109 -3.86 -12.92 -20.98
N ALA A 110 -4.51 -12.09 -21.79
CA ALA A 110 -4.36 -12.09 -23.25
C ALA A 110 -2.93 -11.76 -23.69
N LEU A 111 -2.17 -11.06 -22.85
CA LEU A 111 -0.79 -10.64 -23.08
C LEU A 111 0.24 -11.61 -22.47
N LYS A 112 -0.22 -12.66 -21.79
CA LYS A 112 0.61 -13.60 -21.02
C LYS A 112 1.45 -12.88 -19.96
N ILE A 113 0.86 -11.89 -19.33
CA ILE A 113 1.43 -11.13 -18.22
C ILE A 113 0.76 -11.61 -16.93
N GLU A 114 1.55 -11.85 -15.89
CA GLU A 114 1.07 -12.21 -14.57
C GLU A 114 0.78 -10.96 -13.75
N VAL A 115 -0.21 -11.02 -12.87
CA VAL A 115 -0.55 -9.92 -11.96
C VAL A 115 -0.56 -10.42 -10.52
N VAL A 116 0.05 -9.64 -9.63
CA VAL A 116 0.09 -9.86 -8.19
C VAL A 116 -0.43 -8.60 -7.51
N ASP A 117 -1.43 -8.73 -6.67
CA ASP A 117 -1.83 -7.65 -5.77
C ASP A 117 -1.14 -7.81 -4.43
N ALA A 118 -0.32 -6.83 -4.07
CA ALA A 118 0.54 -6.88 -2.88
C ALA A 118 0.49 -5.55 -2.11
N PRO A 119 -0.70 -5.10 -1.67
CA PRO A 119 -0.79 -3.91 -0.85
C PRO A 119 -0.03 -4.06 0.46
N VAL A 120 0.39 -2.92 1.00
CA VAL A 120 1.34 -2.85 2.12
C VAL A 120 0.76 -2.12 3.33
N SER A 121 1.33 -2.42 4.50
CA SER A 121 1.09 -1.70 5.75
C SER A 121 2.43 -1.39 6.42
N GLY A 122 2.57 -0.16 6.94
CA GLY A 122 3.78 0.32 7.60
C GLY A 122 4.03 1.82 7.41
N GLY A 123 3.36 2.43 6.42
CA GLY A 123 3.54 3.85 6.09
C GLY A 123 4.95 4.17 5.60
N GLU A 124 5.29 5.45 5.58
CA GLU A 124 6.62 5.92 5.19
C GLU A 124 7.71 5.38 6.12
N SER A 125 7.46 5.40 7.44
CA SER A 125 8.40 4.91 8.45
C SER A 125 8.70 3.41 8.28
N GLY A 126 7.69 2.62 7.98
CA GLY A 126 7.86 1.19 7.70
C GLY A 126 8.65 0.92 6.42
N ALA A 127 8.45 1.73 5.37
CA ALA A 127 9.21 1.61 4.14
C ALA A 127 10.69 1.98 4.34
N LYS A 128 10.98 3.10 5.03
CA LYS A 128 12.34 3.50 5.44
C LYS A 128 13.02 2.45 6.32
N GLY A 129 12.31 1.95 7.32
CA GLY A 129 12.84 0.99 8.30
C GLY A 129 12.86 -0.46 7.82
N LYS A 130 12.45 -0.76 6.57
CA LYS A 130 12.35 -2.12 6.02
C LYS A 130 11.48 -3.05 6.88
N THR A 131 10.39 -2.50 7.43
CA THR A 131 9.47 -3.20 8.34
C THR A 131 8.05 -3.29 7.80
N MET A 132 7.90 -3.31 6.48
CA MET A 132 6.61 -3.41 5.82
C MET A 132 5.94 -4.77 6.01
N SER A 133 4.63 -4.76 6.13
CA SER A 133 3.80 -5.96 6.04
C SER A 133 3.10 -6.00 4.69
N TYR A 134 3.31 -7.08 3.94
CA TYR A 134 2.72 -7.31 2.62
C TYR A 134 1.57 -8.30 2.72
N MET A 135 0.46 -8.01 2.03
CA MET A 135 -0.70 -8.89 1.87
C MET A 135 -0.76 -9.30 0.40
N VAL A 136 -0.40 -10.56 0.10
CA VAL A 136 -0.05 -10.93 -1.28
C VAL A 136 -1.05 -11.93 -1.86
N GLY A 137 -1.73 -11.50 -2.94
CA GLY A 137 -2.60 -12.33 -3.77
C GLY A 137 -2.03 -12.52 -5.17
N GLY A 138 -2.17 -13.72 -5.72
CA GLY A 138 -1.69 -14.07 -7.05
C GLY A 138 -1.41 -15.56 -7.19
N SER A 139 -0.99 -15.99 -8.38
CA SER A 139 -0.51 -17.36 -8.60
C SER A 139 0.75 -17.64 -7.77
N ASP A 140 0.98 -18.91 -7.41
CA ASP A 140 2.16 -19.28 -6.64
C ASP A 140 3.44 -18.93 -7.39
N GLU A 141 3.48 -19.18 -8.69
CA GLU A 141 4.62 -18.90 -9.55
C GLU A 141 4.93 -17.39 -9.62
N ALA A 142 3.93 -16.56 -9.86
CA ALA A 142 4.11 -15.12 -9.95
C ALA A 142 4.59 -14.53 -8.61
N VAL A 143 4.02 -15.00 -7.50
CA VAL A 143 4.42 -14.51 -6.17
C VAL A 143 5.84 -14.94 -5.81
N GLU A 144 6.25 -16.17 -6.06
CA GLU A 144 7.63 -16.61 -5.82
C GLU A 144 8.65 -15.73 -6.56
N ARG A 145 8.35 -15.34 -7.80
CA ARG A 145 9.20 -14.42 -8.58
C ARG A 145 9.27 -13.02 -7.97
N CYS A 146 8.26 -12.60 -7.21
CA CYS A 146 8.23 -11.30 -6.54
C CYS A 146 8.87 -11.30 -5.15
N LEU A 147 9.12 -12.46 -4.53
CA LEU A 147 9.69 -12.54 -3.19
C LEU A 147 11.03 -11.79 -3.03
N PRO A 148 11.98 -11.84 -3.99
CA PRO A 148 13.21 -11.05 -3.88
C PRO A 148 12.93 -9.53 -3.77
N LEU A 149 11.95 -9.02 -4.50
CA LEU A 149 11.50 -7.64 -4.42
C LEU A 149 10.91 -7.32 -3.04
N PHE A 150 9.97 -8.14 -2.55
CA PHE A 150 9.32 -7.89 -1.26
C PHE A 150 10.28 -7.93 -0.09
N ARG A 151 11.24 -8.88 -0.08
CA ARG A 151 12.21 -9.07 1.00
C ARG A 151 13.12 -7.87 1.23
N THR A 152 13.27 -6.96 0.28
CA THR A 152 14.07 -5.74 0.45
C THR A 152 13.48 -4.79 1.49
N SER A 153 12.16 -4.88 1.72
CA SER A 153 11.42 -3.95 2.61
C SER A 153 10.54 -4.66 3.63
N ALA A 154 10.39 -5.99 3.55
CA ALA A 154 9.40 -6.71 4.35
C ALA A 154 9.89 -7.09 5.74
N ARG A 155 9.06 -6.83 6.74
CA ARG A 155 9.06 -7.56 8.01
C ARG A 155 8.25 -8.85 7.89
N SER A 156 7.12 -8.81 7.16
CA SER A 156 6.25 -9.97 6.95
C SER A 156 5.65 -9.96 5.55
N ILE A 157 5.49 -11.15 4.99
CA ILE A 157 4.84 -11.39 3.70
C ILE A 157 3.77 -12.45 3.95
N THR A 158 2.50 -12.05 3.87
CA THR A 158 1.37 -12.96 4.10
C THR A 158 0.71 -13.30 2.76
N ARG A 159 0.77 -14.58 2.38
CA ARG A 159 0.01 -15.10 1.25
C ARG A 159 -1.47 -15.12 1.62
N THR A 160 -2.29 -14.43 0.82
CA THR A 160 -3.73 -14.29 1.10
C THR A 160 -4.60 -15.15 0.19
N GLY A 161 -4.03 -15.68 -0.90
CA GLY A 161 -4.74 -16.53 -1.85
C GLY A 161 -4.59 -16.07 -3.32
N PRO A 162 -5.60 -16.29 -4.16
CA PRO A 162 -5.55 -15.90 -5.57
C PRO A 162 -5.56 -14.37 -5.75
N LEU A 163 -5.34 -13.92 -7.00
CA LEU A 163 -5.38 -12.50 -7.38
C LEU A 163 -6.63 -11.81 -6.82
N GLY A 164 -6.46 -10.62 -6.26
CA GLY A 164 -7.49 -9.83 -5.59
C GLY A 164 -7.72 -10.21 -4.12
N SER A 165 -7.05 -11.25 -3.58
CA SER A 165 -7.14 -11.57 -2.15
C SER A 165 -6.32 -10.62 -1.29
N GLY A 166 -5.19 -10.11 -1.80
CA GLY A 166 -4.36 -9.14 -1.11
C GLY A 166 -5.09 -7.83 -0.85
N ILE A 167 -5.74 -7.27 -1.89
CA ILE A 167 -6.51 -6.04 -1.72
C ILE A 167 -7.71 -6.23 -0.79
N ARG A 168 -8.41 -7.36 -0.85
CA ARG A 168 -9.52 -7.65 0.08
C ARG A 168 -9.02 -7.73 1.53
N ALA A 169 -7.88 -8.37 1.77
CA ALA A 169 -7.24 -8.39 3.08
C ALA A 169 -6.83 -6.97 3.52
N LYS A 170 -6.30 -6.16 2.61
CA LYS A 170 -5.94 -4.75 2.89
C LYS A 170 -7.15 -3.91 3.26
N LEU A 171 -8.28 -4.04 2.56
CA LEU A 171 -9.50 -3.28 2.89
C LEU A 171 -10.03 -3.66 4.29
N ALA A 172 -10.08 -4.95 4.62
CA ALA A 172 -10.43 -5.38 5.98
C ALA A 172 -9.46 -4.82 7.04
N HIS A 173 -8.15 -4.84 6.75
CA HIS A 173 -7.14 -4.25 7.61
C HIS A 173 -7.34 -2.75 7.80
N GLN A 174 -7.57 -1.97 6.72
CA GLN A 174 -7.75 -0.52 6.81
C GLN A 174 -9.00 -0.13 7.59
N LEU A 175 -10.09 -0.88 7.42
CA LEU A 175 -11.30 -0.70 8.19
C LEU A 175 -11.02 -0.85 9.69
N ILE A 176 -10.31 -1.92 10.10
CA ILE A 176 -9.93 -2.16 11.50
C ILE A 176 -9.01 -1.05 12.01
N VAL A 177 -8.02 -0.62 11.23
CA VAL A 177 -7.09 0.46 11.60
C VAL A 177 -7.86 1.75 11.93
N CYS A 178 -8.80 2.15 11.07
CA CYS A 178 -9.54 3.39 11.27
C CYS A 178 -10.53 3.32 12.44
N ILE A 179 -11.16 2.16 12.66
CA ILE A 179 -11.99 1.95 13.85
C ILE A 179 -11.14 1.97 15.13
N ASN A 180 -9.94 1.40 15.10
CA ASN A 180 -8.99 1.48 16.20
C ASN A 180 -8.55 2.92 16.49
N MET A 181 -8.39 3.78 15.47
CA MET A 181 -8.12 5.21 15.66
C MET A 181 -9.28 5.88 16.37
N LEU A 182 -10.52 5.61 15.98
CA LEU A 182 -11.72 6.15 16.65
C LEU A 182 -11.75 5.75 18.12
N ALA A 183 -11.64 4.45 18.40
CA ALA A 183 -11.67 3.90 19.75
C ALA A 183 -10.53 4.46 20.62
N ALA A 184 -9.30 4.51 20.08
CA ALA A 184 -8.15 5.06 20.80
C ALA A 184 -8.32 6.57 21.08
N SER A 185 -8.79 7.35 20.11
CA SER A 185 -9.04 8.78 20.29
C SER A 185 -10.03 9.05 21.43
N GLU A 186 -11.16 8.34 21.46
CA GLU A 186 -12.16 8.50 22.52
C GLU A 186 -11.65 8.01 23.88
N GLY A 187 -11.02 6.83 23.94
CA GLY A 187 -10.48 6.26 25.17
C GLY A 187 -9.35 7.09 25.76
N MET A 188 -8.40 7.54 24.96
CA MET A 188 -7.30 8.40 25.41
C MET A 188 -7.82 9.78 25.87
N ARG A 189 -8.83 10.33 25.19
CA ARG A 189 -9.49 11.57 25.61
C ARG A 189 -10.19 11.40 26.95
N LEU A 190 -11.00 10.35 27.11
CA LEU A 190 -11.70 10.07 28.37
C LEU A 190 -10.73 9.95 29.54
N GLY A 191 -9.67 9.14 29.39
CA GLY A 191 -8.67 8.96 30.46
C GLY A 191 -7.95 10.26 30.83
N ARG A 192 -7.58 11.07 29.84
CA ARG A 192 -6.94 12.36 30.07
C ARG A 192 -7.85 13.36 30.79
N GLU A 193 -9.13 13.47 30.40
CA GLU A 193 -10.11 14.32 31.10
C GLU A 193 -10.40 13.81 32.52
N ALA A 194 -10.21 12.50 32.76
CA ALA A 194 -10.25 11.91 34.10
C ALA A 194 -8.95 12.13 34.92
N GLY A 195 -7.97 12.85 34.39
CA GLY A 195 -6.72 13.19 35.09
C GLY A 195 -5.62 12.15 35.01
N LEU A 196 -5.72 11.15 34.14
CA LEU A 196 -4.67 10.15 33.97
C LEU A 196 -3.59 10.63 32.99
N PRO A 197 -2.28 10.45 33.31
CA PRO A 197 -1.19 10.71 32.38
C PRO A 197 -1.27 9.80 31.15
N SER A 198 -0.96 10.35 29.96
CA SER A 198 -1.00 9.59 28.70
C SER A 198 -0.13 8.33 28.72
N ALA A 199 1.06 8.40 29.31
CA ALA A 199 1.96 7.24 29.43
C ALA A 199 1.34 6.08 30.25
N ILE A 200 0.57 6.41 31.31
CA ILE A 200 -0.13 5.39 32.10
C ILE A 200 -1.28 4.78 31.29
N LEU A 201 -2.01 5.60 30.53
CA LEU A 201 -3.07 5.12 29.65
C LEU A 201 -2.53 4.18 28.57
N GLU A 202 -1.43 4.54 27.92
CA GLU A 202 -0.78 3.70 26.90
C GLU A 202 -0.31 2.37 27.50
N GLN A 203 0.26 2.38 28.71
CA GLN A 203 0.66 1.16 29.41
C GLN A 203 -0.55 0.27 29.71
N VAL A 204 -1.64 0.82 30.24
CA VAL A 204 -2.88 0.07 30.55
C VAL A 204 -3.47 -0.53 29.28
N VAL A 205 -3.48 0.22 28.16
CA VAL A 205 -3.95 -0.27 26.87
C VAL A 205 -3.06 -1.41 26.36
N HIS A 206 -1.74 -1.23 26.43
CA HIS A 206 -0.75 -2.22 25.96
C HIS A 206 -0.84 -3.54 26.73
N GLU A 207 -1.08 -3.49 28.04
CA GLU A 207 -1.17 -4.67 28.90
C GLU A 207 -2.57 -5.33 28.90
N GLY A 208 -3.56 -4.65 28.32
CA GLY A 208 -4.98 -5.06 28.35
C GLY A 208 -5.55 -5.52 27.01
N ALA A 209 -6.83 -5.84 27.01
CA ALA A 209 -7.57 -6.26 25.81
C ALA A 209 -7.85 -5.12 24.80
N ALA A 210 -7.52 -3.87 25.15
CA ALA A 210 -7.67 -2.70 24.28
C ALA A 210 -6.49 -2.51 23.33
N GLN A 211 -5.51 -3.41 23.35
CA GLN A 211 -4.28 -3.35 22.58
C GLN A 211 -4.53 -3.19 21.07
N SER A 212 -3.87 -2.23 20.49
CA SER A 212 -3.66 -2.11 19.04
C SER A 212 -2.40 -1.30 18.78
N ARG A 213 -1.73 -1.49 17.65
CA ARG A 213 -0.55 -0.68 17.31
C ARG A 213 -0.81 0.83 17.35
N ILE A 214 -2.04 1.24 17.04
CA ILE A 214 -2.45 2.66 17.10
C ILE A 214 -2.55 3.11 18.56
N ALA A 215 -3.23 2.34 19.40
CA ALA A 215 -3.47 2.70 20.80
C ALA A 215 -2.20 2.58 21.65
N ASP A 216 -1.36 1.57 21.39
CA ASP A 216 -0.10 1.32 22.12
C ASP A 216 0.95 2.43 21.93
N HIS A 217 0.85 3.22 20.87
CA HIS A 217 1.84 4.24 20.50
C HIS A 217 1.17 5.59 20.24
N TRP A 218 0.02 5.84 20.83
CA TRP A 218 -0.83 7.00 20.54
C TRP A 218 -0.08 8.34 20.58
N SER A 219 0.67 8.60 21.64
CA SER A 219 1.40 9.86 21.84
C SER A 219 2.62 10.02 20.90
N GLN A 220 3.09 8.92 20.32
CA GLN A 220 4.26 8.92 19.43
C GLN A 220 3.86 8.95 17.95
N MET A 221 2.58 8.76 17.65
CA MET A 221 2.10 8.76 16.27
C MET A 221 1.89 10.17 15.75
N SER A 222 2.25 10.37 14.48
CA SER A 222 1.95 11.57 13.71
C SER A 222 1.44 11.13 12.34
N LEU A 223 0.13 10.91 12.24
CA LEU A 223 -0.52 10.37 11.04
C LEU A 223 -1.36 11.40 10.28
N ARG A 224 -1.39 12.66 10.73
CA ARG A 224 -2.21 13.73 10.12
C ARG A 224 -1.93 13.91 8.62
N SER A 225 -0.69 13.80 8.18
CA SER A 225 -0.34 13.90 6.76
C SER A 225 -0.92 12.75 5.91
N ALA A 226 -1.29 11.64 6.54
CA ALA A 226 -1.91 10.49 5.89
C ALA A 226 -3.45 10.51 5.90
N THR A 227 -4.08 11.52 6.53
CA THR A 227 -5.55 11.65 6.59
C THR A 227 -6.23 11.51 5.23
N PRO A 228 -5.75 12.14 4.14
CA PRO A 228 -6.37 11.96 2.81
C PRO A 228 -6.31 10.52 2.31
N VAL A 229 -5.25 9.79 2.63
CA VAL A 229 -5.09 8.37 2.25
C VAL A 229 -6.06 7.50 3.04
N PHE A 230 -6.19 7.72 4.36
CA PHE A 230 -7.17 7.00 5.17
C PHE A 230 -8.60 7.29 4.73
N PHE A 231 -8.91 8.53 4.37
CA PHE A 231 -10.22 8.90 3.87
C PHE A 231 -10.56 8.14 2.58
N LYS A 232 -9.64 8.14 1.61
CA LYS A 232 -9.77 7.39 0.35
C LYS A 232 -9.92 5.89 0.63
N ASP A 233 -9.08 5.31 1.48
CA ASP A 233 -9.13 3.88 1.79
C ASP A 233 -10.47 3.50 2.41
N LEU A 234 -11.01 4.32 3.34
CA LEU A 234 -12.33 4.10 3.91
C LEU A 234 -13.47 4.25 2.88
N GLN A 235 -13.35 5.16 1.91
CA GLN A 235 -14.31 5.24 0.80
C GLN A 235 -14.38 3.91 0.04
N ILE A 236 -13.23 3.33 -0.29
CA ILE A 236 -13.15 2.03 -0.96
C ILE A 236 -13.74 0.92 -0.06
N CYS A 237 -13.40 0.92 1.24
CA CYS A 237 -13.95 -0.05 2.20
C CYS A 237 -15.48 0.00 2.28
N LEU A 238 -16.05 1.21 2.38
CA LEU A 238 -17.50 1.41 2.47
C LEU A 238 -18.22 1.00 1.19
N LYS A 239 -17.65 1.36 0.03
CA LYS A 239 -18.17 0.94 -1.27
C LYS A 239 -18.15 -0.59 -1.39
N PHE A 240 -17.04 -1.22 -1.08
CA PHE A 240 -16.89 -2.67 -1.15
C PHE A 240 -17.81 -3.40 -0.15
N ALA A 241 -17.95 -2.88 1.08
CA ALA A 241 -18.92 -3.42 2.04
C ALA A 241 -20.36 -3.36 1.50
N HIS A 242 -20.73 -2.24 0.86
CA HIS A 242 -22.05 -2.08 0.24
C HIS A 242 -22.27 -3.11 -0.89
N GLU A 243 -21.28 -3.34 -1.76
CA GLU A 243 -21.32 -4.35 -2.83
C GLU A 243 -21.53 -5.78 -2.26
N LEU A 244 -21.00 -6.03 -1.07
CA LEU A 244 -21.18 -7.30 -0.34
C LEU A 244 -22.47 -7.38 0.47
N GLY A 245 -23.30 -6.32 0.50
CA GLY A 245 -24.49 -6.24 1.34
C GLY A 245 -24.20 -6.13 2.84
N LEU A 246 -23.00 -5.68 3.24
CA LEU A 246 -22.59 -5.58 4.64
C LEU A 246 -22.78 -4.17 5.20
N SER A 247 -23.28 -4.09 6.44
CA SER A 247 -23.33 -2.85 7.21
C SER A 247 -22.08 -2.71 8.07
N VAL A 248 -21.36 -1.60 7.92
CA VAL A 248 -20.11 -1.30 8.66
C VAL A 248 -20.19 0.12 9.28
N PRO A 249 -21.14 0.38 10.20
CA PRO A 249 -21.43 1.72 10.72
C PRO A 249 -20.23 2.33 11.45
N GLY A 250 -19.39 1.57 12.14
CA GLY A 250 -18.19 2.05 12.81
C GLY A 250 -17.17 2.64 11.83
N ALA A 251 -17.00 2.04 10.64
CA ALA A 251 -16.13 2.56 9.60
C ALA A 251 -16.67 3.86 8.98
N ALA A 252 -18.00 3.94 8.78
CA ALA A 252 -18.65 5.15 8.30
C ALA A 252 -18.49 6.31 9.29
N LEU A 253 -18.68 6.04 10.59
CA LEU A 253 -18.47 7.04 11.65
C LEU A 253 -16.99 7.48 11.71
N ALA A 254 -16.06 6.53 11.68
CA ALA A 254 -14.63 6.84 11.67
C ALA A 254 -14.26 7.74 10.49
N GLN A 255 -14.83 7.50 9.29
CA GLN A 255 -14.58 8.35 8.12
C GLN A 255 -15.07 9.80 8.33
N GLN A 256 -16.26 9.97 8.90
CA GLN A 256 -16.82 11.31 9.19
C GLN A 256 -16.00 12.10 10.22
N LEU A 257 -15.34 11.40 11.14
CA LEU A 257 -14.57 11.99 12.23
C LEU A 257 -13.07 12.01 11.98
N LEU A 258 -12.60 11.66 10.79
CA LEU A 258 -11.19 11.36 10.51
C LEU A 258 -10.24 12.50 10.89
N GLU A 259 -10.60 13.75 10.59
CA GLU A 259 -9.85 14.95 10.96
C GLU A 259 -9.66 15.12 12.48
N GLN A 260 -10.56 14.52 13.27
CA GLN A 260 -10.59 14.64 14.73
C GLN A 260 -9.87 13.47 15.41
N ILE A 261 -9.90 12.28 14.80
CA ILE A 261 -9.42 11.02 15.41
C ILE A 261 -8.02 10.61 14.97
N VAL A 262 -7.50 11.18 13.88
CA VAL A 262 -6.12 10.89 13.44
C VAL A 262 -5.11 11.59 14.33
N PRO A 263 -4.18 10.85 14.98
CA PRO A 263 -3.20 11.39 15.90
C PRO A 263 -2.09 12.21 15.24
#